data_420e615ee249bab1252597217747bddc
#
_entry.id   420e615ee249bab1252597217747bddc
#
_cell.length_a   1.000
_cell.length_b   1.000
_cell.length_c   1.000
_cell.angle_alpha   90.00
_cell.angle_beta   90.00
_cell.angle_gamma   90.00
#
_symmetry.space_group_name_H-M   'P 1'
#
loop_
_entity.id
_entity.type
_entity.pdbx_description
1 polymer ?
#
loop_
_entity_poly.entity_id
_entity_poly.type
_entity_poly.pdbx_seq_one_letter_code
_entity_poly.pdbx_strand_id
1 'polypeptide(L)'
;MFLCENPGDQFHTRLRFSNRKSSGAVNIALEAQAQSNSIQTTLNWGNSSTVTYSGKLAAVAHFIREQKEANENKRKLPPLKTVINVQPTNVILNDTLWDIHPSQVVLDSGKVYVNDFYFSHKDRHLRINGIVSPQPEDTVRLDLKEINIGYVFDIADLGVNFKGEATGPAFASGVLENPVMSTDLFIRNLGLNEGLLGDANIHGEWHHDVKGIYLDAHIREKDLSLIHISEPTR
;
A
#
# COMPACT_ATOMS: atom_id res chain seq x y z
N MET A 1 19.91 1.47 -18.09
CA MET A 1 21.19 0.72 -18.23
C MET A 1 21.05 -0.55 -17.41
N PHE A 2 21.04 -1.69 -18.08
CA PHE A 2 21.03 -3.01 -17.43
C PHE A 2 22.49 -3.43 -17.23
N LEU A 3 22.88 -3.69 -15.99
CA LEU A 3 24.12 -4.38 -15.67
C LEU A 3 23.73 -5.73 -15.08
N CYS A 4 24.07 -6.80 -15.77
CA CYS A 4 23.90 -8.16 -15.29
C CYS A 4 25.31 -8.73 -15.12
N GLU A 5 25.73 -8.92 -13.87
CA GLU A 5 26.98 -9.58 -13.54
C GLU A 5 26.65 -10.93 -12.93
N ASN A 6 27.20 -11.99 -13.49
CA ASN A 6 26.97 -13.35 -13.03
C ASN A 6 28.32 -14.00 -12.64
N PRO A 7 28.78 -13.80 -11.39
CA PRO A 7 29.90 -14.57 -10.86
C PRO A 7 29.38 -15.79 -10.09
N GLY A 8 29.36 -16.95 -10.74
CA GLY A 8 28.95 -18.22 -10.14
C GLY A 8 27.45 -18.29 -9.83
N ASP A 9 27.06 -18.74 -8.63
CA ASP A 9 25.67 -18.96 -8.21
C ASP A 9 24.93 -17.68 -7.74
N GLN A 10 25.47 -16.51 -8.04
CA GLN A 10 24.89 -15.23 -7.65
C GLN A 10 24.48 -14.42 -8.87
N PHE A 11 23.27 -13.88 -8.83
CA PHE A 11 22.75 -12.98 -9.84
C PHE A 11 22.55 -11.59 -9.24
N HIS A 12 23.11 -10.55 -9.86
CA HIS A 12 22.95 -9.17 -9.44
C HIS A 12 22.35 -8.34 -10.57
N THR A 13 21.27 -7.64 -10.28
CA THR A 13 20.59 -6.75 -11.22
C THR A 13 20.41 -5.36 -10.61
N ARG A 14 20.67 -4.34 -11.42
CA ARG A 14 20.39 -2.95 -11.07
C ARG A 14 19.61 -2.28 -12.19
N LEU A 15 18.42 -1.77 -11.84
CA LEU A 15 17.57 -1.02 -12.74
C LEU A 15 17.51 0.43 -12.24
N ARG A 16 17.65 1.39 -13.16
CA ARG A 16 17.52 2.82 -12.85
C ARG A 16 16.56 3.45 -13.82
N PHE A 17 15.59 4.18 -13.28
CA PHE A 17 14.62 4.97 -14.01
C PHE A 17 14.74 6.41 -13.56
N SER A 18 14.76 7.33 -14.51
CA SER A 18 14.65 8.76 -14.23
C SER A 18 13.65 9.38 -15.18
N ASN A 19 12.74 10.17 -14.64
CA ASN A 19 11.77 10.94 -15.41
C ASN A 19 11.94 12.41 -15.02
N ARG A 20 12.06 13.29 -16.02
CA ARG A 20 12.07 14.74 -15.85
C ARG A 20 10.74 15.30 -16.33
N LYS A 21 9.91 15.73 -15.39
CA LYS A 21 8.74 16.55 -15.67
C LYS A 21 9.07 18.01 -15.35
N SER A 22 8.27 18.94 -15.83
CA SER A 22 8.39 20.39 -15.51
C SER A 22 8.33 20.68 -14.00
N SER A 23 7.73 19.79 -13.21
CA SER A 23 7.59 19.86 -11.74
C SER A 23 8.76 19.25 -10.96
N GLY A 24 9.80 18.76 -11.63
CA GLY A 24 10.96 18.13 -10.97
C GLY A 24 11.33 16.77 -11.56
N ALA A 25 12.54 16.29 -11.24
CA ALA A 25 12.99 14.96 -11.64
C ALA A 25 12.65 13.93 -10.58
N VAL A 26 12.14 12.78 -11.01
CA VAL A 26 11.96 11.60 -10.15
C VAL A 26 12.99 10.56 -10.57
N ASN A 27 13.73 10.05 -9.61
CA ASN A 27 14.72 8.99 -9.79
C ASN A 27 14.30 7.77 -8.99
N ILE A 28 14.31 6.61 -9.62
CA ILE A 28 14.02 5.33 -9.00
C ILE A 28 15.17 4.37 -9.33
N ALA A 29 15.72 3.71 -8.33
CA ALA A 29 16.73 2.68 -8.51
C ALA A 29 16.32 1.41 -7.77
N LEU A 30 16.21 0.31 -8.49
CA LEU A 30 15.97 -1.03 -7.98
C LEU A 30 17.25 -1.84 -8.08
N GLU A 31 17.71 -2.40 -6.97
CA GLU A 31 18.83 -3.33 -6.91
C GLU A 31 18.30 -4.66 -6.39
N ALA A 32 18.67 -5.76 -7.05
CA ALA A 32 18.31 -7.10 -6.63
C ALA A 32 19.52 -8.01 -6.71
N GLN A 33 19.75 -8.76 -5.64
CA GLN A 33 20.80 -9.78 -5.56
C GLN A 33 20.16 -11.12 -5.20
N ALA A 34 20.28 -12.08 -6.09
CA ALA A 34 19.80 -13.45 -5.88
C ALA A 34 20.95 -14.35 -5.47
N GLN A 35 20.72 -15.18 -4.47
CA GLN A 35 21.63 -16.21 -4.00
C GLN A 35 20.85 -17.42 -3.52
N SER A 36 21.13 -18.58 -4.08
CA SER A 36 20.44 -19.85 -3.75
C SER A 36 18.91 -19.69 -3.85
N ASN A 37 18.19 -19.75 -2.73
CA ASN A 37 16.74 -19.65 -2.64
C ASN A 37 16.24 -18.30 -2.11
N SER A 38 17.07 -17.26 -2.16
CA SER A 38 16.71 -15.93 -1.65
C SER A 38 17.05 -14.83 -2.65
N ILE A 39 16.27 -13.74 -2.59
CA ILE A 39 16.55 -12.50 -3.29
C ILE A 39 16.52 -11.36 -2.27
N GLN A 40 17.62 -10.65 -2.17
CA GLN A 40 17.69 -9.39 -1.47
C GLN A 40 17.40 -8.26 -2.44
N THR A 41 16.44 -7.40 -2.10
CA THR A 41 16.01 -6.29 -2.96
C THR A 41 16.11 -4.98 -2.21
N THR A 42 16.58 -3.94 -2.89
CA THR A 42 16.57 -2.57 -2.39
C THR A 42 15.98 -1.65 -3.45
N LEU A 43 14.92 -0.95 -3.08
CA LEU A 43 14.29 0.10 -3.87
C LEU A 43 14.66 1.45 -3.28
N ASN A 44 15.29 2.31 -4.07
CA ASN A 44 15.56 3.69 -3.69
C ASN A 44 14.79 4.62 -4.62
N TRP A 45 14.20 5.67 -4.06
CA TRP A 45 13.55 6.70 -4.86
C TRP A 45 13.83 8.09 -4.27
N GLY A 46 13.73 9.09 -5.12
CA GLY A 46 13.85 10.48 -4.71
C GLY A 46 13.36 11.40 -5.80
N ASN A 47 12.91 12.57 -5.40
CA ASN A 47 12.55 13.66 -6.30
C ASN A 47 13.43 14.89 -6.05
N SER A 48 13.42 15.84 -7.00
CA SER A 48 14.11 17.12 -6.91
C SER A 48 13.12 18.29 -7.00
N SER A 49 11.94 18.14 -6.42
CA SER A 49 10.92 19.21 -6.34
C SER A 49 11.02 19.98 -5.02
N THR A 50 10.19 21.02 -4.87
CA THR A 50 10.09 21.82 -3.65
C THR A 50 9.59 21.01 -2.45
N VAL A 51 8.87 19.93 -2.69
CA VAL A 51 8.38 18.99 -1.69
C VAL A 51 9.15 17.67 -1.84
N THR A 52 9.70 17.16 -0.76
CA THR A 52 10.57 15.99 -0.78
C THR A 52 9.77 14.70 -0.64
N TYR A 53 9.95 13.82 -1.63
CA TYR A 53 9.55 12.42 -1.59
C TYR A 53 10.78 11.57 -1.85
N SER A 54 11.32 10.94 -0.84
CA SER A 54 12.49 10.09 -0.99
C SER A 54 12.47 8.94 -0.01
N GLY A 55 13.17 7.87 -0.34
CA GLY A 55 13.28 6.74 0.57
C GLY A 55 14.10 5.60 0.03
N LYS A 56 14.28 4.65 0.93
CA LYS A 56 14.90 3.37 0.67
C LYS A 56 14.03 2.29 1.29
N LEU A 57 13.59 1.32 0.51
CA LEU A 57 12.91 0.12 0.99
C LEU A 57 13.80 -1.08 0.72
N ALA A 58 14.12 -1.85 1.74
CA ALA A 58 14.89 -3.08 1.61
C ALA A 58 14.05 -4.27 2.08
N ALA A 59 14.13 -5.37 1.34
CA ALA A 59 13.44 -6.61 1.66
C ALA A 59 14.27 -7.83 1.25
N VAL A 60 14.06 -8.94 1.95
CA VAL A 60 14.62 -10.24 1.62
C VAL A 60 13.47 -11.21 1.36
N ALA A 61 13.41 -11.74 0.15
CA ALA A 61 12.47 -12.78 -0.25
C ALA A 61 13.15 -14.15 -0.18
N HIS A 62 12.52 -15.11 0.51
CA HIS A 62 12.92 -16.51 0.57
C HIS A 62 11.91 -17.36 -0.18
N PHE A 63 12.40 -18.22 -1.09
CA PHE A 63 11.59 -19.12 -1.88
C PHE A 63 11.64 -20.51 -1.27
N ILE A 64 10.50 -21.03 -0.88
CA ILE A 64 10.36 -22.31 -0.18
C ILE A 64 9.50 -23.23 -1.05
N ARG A 65 10.00 -24.40 -1.37
CA ARG A 65 9.22 -25.49 -1.99
C ARG A 65 9.05 -26.60 -0.97
N GLU A 66 7.81 -26.92 -0.63
CA GLU A 66 7.52 -28.09 0.20
C GLU A 66 7.89 -29.35 -0.61
N GLN A 67 8.79 -30.16 -0.10
CA GLN A 67 9.03 -31.51 -0.62
C GLN A 67 7.82 -32.37 -0.24
N LYS A 68 6.84 -32.50 -1.12
CA LYS A 68 5.87 -33.60 -1.00
C LYS A 68 6.55 -34.85 -1.46
N GLU A 69 6.45 -35.93 -0.64
CA GLU A 69 6.90 -37.27 -1.01
C GLU A 69 6.42 -37.59 -2.45
N ALA A 70 7.36 -37.99 -3.28
CA ALA A 70 7.14 -38.26 -4.69
C ALA A 70 6.14 -39.43 -4.85
N ASN A 71 4.87 -39.11 -4.98
CA ASN A 71 3.90 -40.02 -5.56
C ASN A 71 4.11 -40.00 -7.07
N GLU A 72 4.58 -41.11 -7.64
CA GLU A 72 5.14 -41.29 -9.00
C GLU A 72 4.25 -40.84 -10.18
N ASN A 73 3.07 -40.28 -9.96
CA ASN A 73 2.11 -40.01 -11.03
C ASN A 73 1.72 -38.55 -11.27
N LYS A 74 2.34 -37.55 -10.65
CA LYS A 74 2.01 -36.15 -10.96
C LYS A 74 3.26 -35.29 -11.17
N ARG A 75 3.57 -34.99 -12.44
CA ARG A 75 4.59 -34.03 -12.93
C ARG A 75 4.30 -32.55 -12.55
N LYS A 76 3.54 -32.26 -11.51
CA LYS A 76 3.31 -30.90 -11.06
C LYS A 76 4.29 -30.58 -9.93
N LEU A 77 5.16 -29.60 -10.18
CA LEU A 77 6.03 -29.04 -9.13
C LEU A 77 5.14 -28.56 -7.97
N PRO A 78 5.57 -28.77 -6.72
CA PRO A 78 4.84 -28.26 -5.57
C PRO A 78 4.76 -26.72 -5.64
N PRO A 79 3.68 -26.12 -5.10
CA PRO A 79 3.50 -24.67 -5.10
C PRO A 79 4.71 -23.99 -4.46
N LEU A 80 5.09 -22.86 -5.01
CA LEU A 80 6.18 -22.04 -4.50
C LEU A 80 5.62 -21.08 -3.45
N LYS A 81 6.07 -21.23 -2.21
CA LYS A 81 5.83 -20.26 -1.14
C LYS A 81 6.95 -19.24 -1.11
N THR A 82 6.61 -17.96 -1.06
CA THR A 82 7.60 -16.88 -0.95
C THR A 82 7.36 -16.11 0.34
N VAL A 83 8.39 -16.03 1.18
CA VAL A 83 8.38 -15.26 2.42
C VAL A 83 9.22 -14.01 2.22
N ILE A 84 8.61 -12.84 2.30
CA ILE A 84 9.25 -11.54 2.12
C ILE A 84 9.34 -10.86 3.48
N ASN A 85 10.56 -10.63 3.95
CA ASN A 85 10.83 -9.89 5.17
C ASN A 85 11.23 -8.46 4.80
N VAL A 86 10.39 -7.49 5.15
CA VAL A 86 10.65 -6.06 4.97
C VAL A 86 11.58 -5.60 6.09
N GLN A 87 12.68 -4.95 5.71
CA GLN A 87 13.65 -4.43 6.66
C GLN A 87 13.22 -3.05 7.18
N PRO A 88 13.51 -2.73 8.45
CA PRO A 88 13.22 -1.42 8.99
C PRO A 88 13.98 -0.33 8.23
N THR A 89 13.31 0.75 7.92
CA THR A 89 13.90 1.87 7.19
C THR A 89 13.09 3.15 7.39
N ASN A 90 13.62 4.26 6.89
CA ASN A 90 12.97 5.55 6.93
C ASN A 90 12.69 6.04 5.50
N VAL A 91 11.56 6.71 5.33
CA VAL A 91 11.17 7.36 4.08
C VAL A 91 10.70 8.77 4.35
N ILE A 92 10.87 9.66 3.40
CA ILE A 92 10.38 11.03 3.47
C ILE A 92 9.19 11.15 2.52
N LEU A 93 8.04 11.50 3.07
CA LEU A 93 6.83 11.79 2.32
C LEU A 93 6.39 13.21 2.67
N ASN A 94 6.35 14.09 1.66
CA ASN A 94 5.96 15.48 1.83
C ASN A 94 6.75 16.15 2.97
N ASP A 95 8.09 16.13 2.87
CA ASP A 95 9.05 16.67 3.84
C ASP A 95 8.95 16.05 5.26
N THR A 96 8.13 15.02 5.45
CA THR A 96 7.95 14.35 6.73
C THR A 96 8.64 12.99 6.74
N LEU A 97 9.48 12.75 7.75
CA LEU A 97 10.16 11.48 7.94
C LEU A 97 9.22 10.45 8.56
N TRP A 98 9.07 9.32 7.91
CA TRP A 98 8.26 8.19 8.34
C TRP A 98 9.12 6.95 8.56
N ASP A 99 8.77 6.14 9.54
CA ASP A 99 9.42 4.89 9.87
C ASP A 99 8.63 3.72 9.28
N ILE A 100 9.29 2.86 8.51
CA ILE A 100 8.80 1.55 8.11
C ILE A 100 9.36 0.53 9.09
N HIS A 101 8.48 -0.15 9.81
CA HIS A 101 8.85 -1.16 10.79
C HIS A 101 9.06 -2.53 10.12
N PRO A 102 9.81 -3.45 10.77
CA PRO A 102 9.94 -4.80 10.26
C PRO A 102 8.57 -5.44 10.07
N SER A 103 8.34 -6.02 8.91
CA SER A 103 7.10 -6.71 8.60
C SER A 103 7.35 -7.90 7.69
N GLN A 104 6.37 -8.78 7.58
CA GLN A 104 6.47 -9.97 6.75
C GLN A 104 5.27 -10.06 5.82
N VAL A 105 5.56 -10.35 4.56
CA VAL A 105 4.54 -10.69 3.55
C VAL A 105 4.81 -12.10 3.05
N VAL A 106 3.78 -12.95 3.03
CA VAL A 106 3.89 -14.32 2.56
C VAL A 106 2.97 -14.52 1.37
N LEU A 107 3.53 -14.94 0.25
CA LEU A 107 2.79 -15.36 -0.92
C LEU A 107 2.73 -16.89 -0.92
N ASP A 108 1.53 -17.42 -0.85
CA ASP A 108 1.30 -18.87 -0.81
C ASP A 108 -0.01 -19.22 -1.50
N SER A 109 0.05 -20.12 -2.48
CA SER A 109 -1.12 -20.68 -3.16
C SER A 109 -2.13 -19.65 -3.67
N GLY A 110 -1.63 -18.52 -4.22
CA GLY A 110 -2.46 -17.45 -4.76
C GLY A 110 -3.00 -16.46 -3.70
N LYS A 111 -2.63 -16.62 -2.44
CA LYS A 111 -2.94 -15.68 -1.35
C LYS A 111 -1.71 -14.88 -0.96
N VAL A 112 -1.93 -13.64 -0.53
CA VAL A 112 -0.90 -12.77 0.04
C VAL A 112 -1.27 -12.49 1.49
N TYR A 113 -0.48 -13.02 2.40
CA TYR A 113 -0.61 -12.78 3.84
C TYR A 113 0.26 -11.58 4.21
N VAL A 114 -0.34 -10.52 4.74
CA VAL A 114 0.35 -9.34 5.24
C VAL A 114 0.38 -9.44 6.75
N ASN A 115 1.57 -9.64 7.31
CA ASN A 115 1.78 -9.78 8.74
C ASN A 115 2.36 -8.47 9.27
N ASP A 116 1.48 -7.64 9.80
CA ASP A 116 1.80 -6.44 10.56
C ASP A 116 2.71 -5.44 9.80
N PHE A 117 2.31 -5.05 8.60
CA PHE A 117 2.95 -3.91 7.95
C PHE A 117 2.61 -2.64 8.73
N TYR A 118 3.62 -2.03 9.34
CA TYR A 118 3.47 -0.87 10.20
C TYR A 118 4.35 0.28 9.72
N PHE A 119 3.70 1.40 9.42
CA PHE A 119 4.29 2.63 8.91
C PHE A 119 3.88 3.78 9.81
N SER A 120 4.84 4.53 10.38
CA SER A 120 4.54 5.49 11.44
C SER A 120 5.38 6.77 11.37
N HIS A 121 4.82 7.85 11.90
CA HIS A 121 5.49 9.09 12.22
C HIS A 121 4.94 9.65 13.53
N LYS A 122 5.71 9.60 14.62
CA LYS A 122 5.22 9.95 15.98
C LYS A 122 3.97 9.12 16.32
N ASP A 123 2.84 9.80 16.61
CA ASP A 123 1.56 9.17 16.94
C ASP A 123 0.72 8.79 15.71
N ARG A 124 1.13 9.19 14.51
CA ARG A 124 0.45 8.88 13.25
C ARG A 124 0.89 7.54 12.74
N HIS A 125 -0.04 6.75 12.21
CA HIS A 125 0.32 5.46 11.62
C HIS A 125 -0.67 4.95 10.58
N LEU A 126 -0.14 4.10 9.70
CA LEU A 126 -0.88 3.17 8.87
C LEU A 126 -0.41 1.76 9.22
N ARG A 127 -1.33 0.90 9.64
CA ARG A 127 -1.07 -0.51 9.90
C ARG A 127 -1.90 -1.37 8.97
N ILE A 128 -1.30 -2.36 8.33
CA ILE A 128 -1.97 -3.28 7.41
C ILE A 128 -1.75 -4.69 7.90
N ASN A 129 -2.83 -5.46 8.03
CA ASN A 129 -2.78 -6.85 8.46
C ASN A 129 -3.90 -7.65 7.79
N GLY A 130 -3.64 -8.92 7.46
CA GLY A 130 -4.67 -9.80 6.92
C GLY A 130 -4.28 -10.52 5.66
N ILE A 131 -5.28 -10.94 4.88
CA ILE A 131 -5.11 -11.79 3.71
C ILE A 131 -5.73 -11.11 2.48
N VAL A 132 -4.90 -10.93 1.45
CA VAL A 132 -5.33 -10.47 0.12
C VAL A 132 -5.45 -11.68 -0.79
N SER A 133 -6.65 -11.95 -1.27
CA SER A 133 -6.97 -13.10 -2.12
C SER A 133 -8.21 -12.83 -2.97
N PRO A 134 -8.58 -13.75 -3.90
CA PRO A 134 -9.87 -13.70 -4.58
C PRO A 134 -11.06 -14.11 -3.70
N GLN A 135 -10.85 -14.77 -2.56
CA GLN A 135 -11.92 -15.29 -1.72
C GLN A 135 -12.56 -14.17 -0.88
N PRO A 136 -13.90 -14.12 -0.79
CA PRO A 136 -14.61 -13.09 -0.03
C PRO A 136 -14.45 -13.19 1.48
N GLU A 137 -14.12 -14.36 2.02
CA GLU A 137 -13.83 -14.59 3.44
C GLU A 137 -12.44 -14.07 3.88
N ASP A 138 -11.52 -13.92 2.92
CA ASP A 138 -10.18 -13.40 3.22
C ASP A 138 -10.22 -11.87 3.26
N THR A 139 -9.85 -11.30 4.40
CA THR A 139 -9.95 -9.87 4.65
C THR A 139 -8.59 -9.28 4.97
N VAL A 140 -8.29 -8.13 4.39
CA VAL A 140 -7.20 -7.24 4.81
C VAL A 140 -7.79 -6.05 5.56
N ARG A 141 -7.22 -5.75 6.72
CA ARG A 141 -7.57 -4.61 7.55
C ARG A 141 -6.47 -3.55 7.46
N LEU A 142 -6.89 -2.32 7.28
CA LEU A 142 -6.07 -1.13 7.43
C LEU A 142 -6.53 -0.40 8.69
N ASP A 143 -5.58 0.05 9.49
CA ASP A 143 -5.83 0.91 10.65
C ASP A 143 -5.05 2.22 10.43
N LEU A 144 -5.80 3.31 10.37
CA LEU A 144 -5.27 4.64 10.09
C LEU A 144 -5.36 5.51 11.34
N LYS A 145 -4.31 6.23 11.64
CA LYS A 145 -4.31 7.28 12.66
C LYS A 145 -3.67 8.55 12.11
N GLU A 146 -4.47 9.57 11.91
CA GLU A 146 -4.06 10.89 11.40
C GLU A 146 -3.24 10.80 10.10
N ILE A 147 -3.69 9.97 9.16
CA ILE A 147 -3.09 9.82 7.83
C ILE A 147 -3.65 10.87 6.89
N ASN A 148 -2.78 11.65 6.26
CA ASN A 148 -3.19 12.62 5.25
C ASN A 148 -3.74 11.90 4.02
N ILE A 149 -5.04 12.05 3.76
CA ILE A 149 -5.72 11.41 2.64
C ILE A 149 -5.24 11.94 1.28
N GLY A 150 -4.74 13.16 1.21
CA GLY A 150 -4.18 13.72 -0.02
C GLY A 150 -3.09 12.85 -0.61
N TYR A 151 -2.27 12.20 0.19
CA TYR A 151 -1.24 11.27 -0.31
C TYR A 151 -1.82 10.10 -1.09
N VAL A 152 -2.97 9.59 -0.66
CA VAL A 152 -3.64 8.48 -1.33
C VAL A 152 -4.21 8.92 -2.67
N PHE A 153 -4.85 10.10 -2.71
CA PHE A 153 -5.43 10.66 -3.93
C PHE A 153 -4.38 11.09 -4.93
N ASP A 154 -3.26 11.67 -4.46
CA ASP A 154 -2.12 12.06 -5.30
C ASP A 154 -1.44 10.83 -5.96
N ILE A 155 -1.26 9.73 -5.20
CA ILE A 155 -0.66 8.50 -5.73
C ILE A 155 -1.61 7.80 -6.71
N ALA A 156 -2.91 7.81 -6.44
CA ALA A 156 -3.92 7.16 -7.28
C ALA A 156 -4.27 7.97 -8.54
N ASP A 157 -3.80 9.22 -8.67
CA ASP A 157 -4.06 10.15 -9.79
C ASP A 157 -5.56 10.25 -10.14
N LEU A 158 -6.41 10.36 -9.11
CA LEU A 158 -7.87 10.33 -9.24
C LEU A 158 -8.45 11.67 -9.76
N GLY A 159 -7.61 12.67 -10.05
CA GLY A 159 -8.01 13.96 -10.57
C GLY A 159 -8.82 14.83 -9.60
N VAL A 160 -8.92 14.43 -8.33
CA VAL A 160 -9.64 15.14 -7.27
C VAL A 160 -8.67 15.38 -6.11
N ASN A 161 -8.58 16.61 -5.64
CA ASN A 161 -7.67 16.96 -4.55
C ASN A 161 -8.44 17.02 -3.23
N PHE A 162 -8.50 15.87 -2.55
CA PHE A 162 -8.99 15.81 -1.17
C PHE A 162 -7.86 16.07 -0.18
N LYS A 163 -8.19 16.78 0.89
CA LYS A 163 -7.29 17.10 2.01
C LYS A 163 -7.94 16.67 3.32
N GLY A 164 -7.13 16.39 4.32
CA GLY A 164 -7.60 16.04 5.66
C GLY A 164 -6.79 14.91 6.27
N GLU A 165 -6.98 14.67 7.55
CA GLU A 165 -6.29 13.65 8.32
C GLU A 165 -7.31 12.57 8.76
N ALA A 166 -7.19 11.38 8.17
CA ALA A 166 -8.08 10.26 8.42
C ALA A 166 -7.63 9.43 9.62
N THR A 167 -8.59 9.07 10.46
CA THR A 167 -8.42 8.13 11.57
C THR A 167 -9.57 7.14 11.57
N GLY A 168 -9.27 5.85 11.68
CA GLY A 168 -10.26 4.78 11.74
C GLY A 168 -9.86 3.53 10.94
N PRO A 169 -10.67 2.50 10.98
CA PRO A 169 -10.46 1.26 10.27
C PRO A 169 -10.98 1.30 8.84
N ALA A 170 -10.30 0.57 7.94
CA ALA A 170 -10.83 0.19 6.64
C ALA A 170 -10.60 -1.31 6.42
N PHE A 171 -11.52 -1.94 5.70
CA PHE A 171 -11.47 -3.37 5.41
C PHE A 171 -11.66 -3.60 3.92
N ALA A 172 -10.98 -4.61 3.39
CA ALA A 172 -11.22 -5.07 2.03
C ALA A 172 -11.16 -6.60 1.99
N SER A 173 -12.07 -7.22 1.25
CA SER A 173 -12.08 -8.66 1.02
C SER A 173 -12.26 -8.97 -0.47
N GLY A 174 -11.91 -10.20 -0.89
CA GLY A 174 -11.99 -10.60 -2.30
C GLY A 174 -11.17 -9.72 -3.26
N VAL A 175 -10.09 -9.11 -2.74
CA VAL A 175 -9.37 -7.97 -3.36
C VAL A 175 -8.86 -8.25 -4.76
N LEU A 176 -8.54 -9.52 -5.08
CA LEU A 176 -7.94 -9.89 -6.37
C LEU A 176 -8.96 -10.20 -7.48
N GLU A 177 -10.24 -10.33 -7.14
CA GLU A 177 -11.27 -10.71 -8.14
C GLU A 177 -12.52 -9.82 -8.03
N ASN A 178 -13.19 -9.84 -6.88
CA ASN A 178 -14.40 -9.08 -6.62
C ASN A 178 -14.25 -8.29 -5.31
N PRO A 179 -13.54 -7.14 -5.32
CA PRO A 179 -13.24 -6.42 -4.10
C PRO A 179 -14.51 -5.88 -3.44
N VAL A 180 -14.64 -6.16 -2.14
CA VAL A 180 -15.62 -5.57 -1.24
C VAL A 180 -14.88 -4.75 -0.23
N MET A 181 -15.28 -3.50 -0.03
CA MET A 181 -14.62 -2.58 0.89
C MET A 181 -15.63 -2.01 1.87
N SER A 182 -15.19 -1.81 3.10
CA SER A 182 -15.94 -1.03 4.10
C SER A 182 -14.99 -0.17 4.93
N THR A 183 -15.48 0.96 5.41
CA THR A 183 -14.68 1.86 6.23
C THR A 183 -15.54 2.72 7.13
N ASP A 184 -15.01 3.03 8.32
CA ASP A 184 -15.54 4.00 9.26
C ASP A 184 -14.40 4.97 9.62
N LEU A 185 -14.37 6.12 8.97
CA LEU A 185 -13.31 7.09 9.12
C LEU A 185 -13.82 8.39 9.73
N PHE A 186 -13.08 8.88 10.70
CA PHE A 186 -13.14 10.28 11.08
C PHE A 186 -12.05 11.05 10.32
N ILE A 187 -12.43 12.08 9.57
CA ILE A 187 -11.50 12.93 8.83
C ILE A 187 -11.53 14.33 9.44
N ARG A 188 -10.40 14.74 9.98
CA ARG A 188 -10.21 16.10 10.49
C ARG A 188 -9.85 17.04 9.35
N ASN A 189 -10.46 18.22 9.33
CA ASN A 189 -10.21 19.26 8.33
C ASN A 189 -10.36 18.75 6.89
N LEU A 190 -11.44 18.01 6.61
CA LEU A 190 -11.77 17.58 5.27
C LEU A 190 -11.88 18.80 4.34
N GLY A 191 -11.16 18.77 3.25
CA GLY A 191 -11.21 19.79 2.22
C GLY A 191 -11.27 19.16 0.83
N LEU A 192 -11.86 19.91 -0.09
CA LEU A 192 -11.95 19.54 -1.50
C LEU A 192 -11.41 20.72 -2.31
N ASN A 193 -10.34 20.47 -3.07
CA ASN A 193 -9.59 21.48 -3.80
C ASN A 193 -9.11 22.61 -2.84
N GLU A 194 -9.60 23.85 -3.04
CA GLU A 194 -9.27 25.00 -2.20
C GLU A 194 -10.26 25.20 -1.04
N GLY A 195 -11.39 24.47 -1.03
CA GLY A 195 -12.46 24.61 -0.02
C GLY A 195 -12.24 23.72 1.20
N LEU A 196 -12.33 24.30 2.41
CA LEU A 196 -12.42 23.56 3.65
C LEU A 196 -13.89 23.23 3.91
N LEU A 197 -14.21 21.94 4.10
CA LEU A 197 -15.56 21.45 4.37
C LEU A 197 -15.82 21.28 5.88
N GLY A 198 -14.79 20.98 6.66
CA GLY A 198 -14.90 20.77 8.10
C GLY A 198 -14.44 19.39 8.55
N ASP A 199 -14.86 18.96 9.75
CA ASP A 199 -14.59 17.61 10.24
C ASP A 199 -15.72 16.65 9.79
N ALA A 200 -15.33 15.48 9.29
CA ALA A 200 -16.28 14.53 8.70
C ALA A 200 -16.20 13.15 9.36
N ASN A 201 -17.36 12.53 9.60
CA ASN A 201 -17.47 11.10 9.81
C ASN A 201 -17.94 10.47 8.50
N ILE A 202 -17.16 9.53 7.98
CA ILE A 202 -17.43 8.88 6.71
C ILE A 202 -17.60 7.39 6.97
N HIS A 203 -18.78 6.89 6.61
CA HIS A 203 -19.06 5.47 6.51
C HIS A 203 -19.09 5.09 5.03
N GLY A 204 -18.28 4.14 4.62
CA GLY A 204 -18.21 3.66 3.24
C GLY A 204 -18.46 2.16 3.20
N GLU A 205 -19.31 1.71 2.28
CA GLU A 205 -19.60 0.30 2.07
C GLU A 205 -19.77 -0.02 0.59
N TRP A 206 -19.16 -1.11 0.14
CA TRP A 206 -19.31 -1.60 -1.23
C TRP A 206 -20.64 -2.34 -1.40
N HIS A 207 -21.42 -1.92 -2.40
CA HIS A 207 -22.68 -2.57 -2.77
C HIS A 207 -22.55 -3.29 -4.10
N HIS A 208 -22.77 -4.62 -4.09
CA HIS A 208 -22.68 -5.48 -5.27
C HIS A 208 -23.74 -5.16 -6.32
N ASP A 209 -24.94 -4.77 -5.89
CA ASP A 209 -26.09 -4.54 -6.77
C ASP A 209 -25.87 -3.38 -7.74
N VAL A 210 -25.21 -2.32 -7.25
CA VAL A 210 -24.91 -1.11 -8.04
C VAL A 210 -23.47 -1.08 -8.54
N LYS A 211 -22.63 -2.05 -8.17
CA LYS A 211 -21.18 -2.10 -8.44
C LYS A 211 -20.50 -0.78 -8.09
N GLY A 212 -20.80 -0.27 -6.92
CA GLY A 212 -20.33 1.02 -6.45
C GLY A 212 -20.16 1.08 -4.93
N ILE A 213 -19.55 2.15 -4.46
CA ILE A 213 -19.40 2.43 -3.03
C ILE A 213 -20.56 3.32 -2.60
N TYR A 214 -21.32 2.90 -1.60
CA TYR A 214 -22.19 3.77 -0.83
C TYR A 214 -21.31 4.54 0.15
N LEU A 215 -21.46 5.86 0.13
CA LEU A 215 -20.71 6.76 0.98
C LEU A 215 -21.69 7.62 1.75
N ASP A 216 -21.72 7.46 3.06
CA ASP A 216 -22.46 8.30 3.98
C ASP A 216 -21.46 9.21 4.71
N ALA A 217 -21.60 10.52 4.53
CA ALA A 217 -20.67 11.49 5.06
C ALA A 217 -21.41 12.55 5.89
N HIS A 218 -21.12 12.57 7.18
CA HIS A 218 -21.60 13.61 8.10
C HIS A 218 -20.49 14.64 8.31
N ILE A 219 -20.65 15.81 7.69
CA ILE A 219 -19.66 16.89 7.76
C ILE A 219 -20.14 17.94 8.77
N ARG A 220 -19.26 18.33 9.69
CA ARG A 220 -19.48 19.42 10.64
C ARG A 220 -18.52 20.57 10.30
N GLU A 221 -19.08 21.64 9.82
CA GLU A 221 -18.34 22.88 9.69
C GLU A 221 -18.07 23.48 11.07
N LYS A 222 -16.89 24.05 11.30
CA LYS A 222 -16.54 24.59 12.63
C LYS A 222 -17.41 25.76 13.09
N ASP A 223 -18.11 26.41 12.15
CA ASP A 223 -18.94 27.60 12.43
C ASP A 223 -20.43 27.50 12.05
N LEU A 224 -20.88 26.55 11.22
CA LEU A 224 -22.28 26.45 10.79
C LEU A 224 -22.64 25.04 10.27
N SER A 225 -23.84 24.59 10.72
CA SER A 225 -24.74 23.55 10.15
C SER A 225 -24.20 22.23 9.57
N LEU A 226 -24.93 21.17 9.93
CA LEU A 226 -24.79 19.80 9.43
C LEU A 226 -25.17 19.73 7.94
N ILE A 227 -24.27 19.30 7.07
CA ILE A 227 -24.57 18.92 5.69
C ILE A 227 -24.59 17.39 5.62
N HIS A 228 -25.72 16.84 5.21
CA HIS A 228 -25.88 15.40 4.98
C HIS A 228 -25.81 15.14 3.46
N ILE A 229 -24.83 14.35 3.02
CA ILE A 229 -24.68 13.95 1.62
C ILE A 229 -24.73 12.43 1.57
N SER A 230 -25.73 11.89 0.90
CA SER A 230 -25.86 10.47 0.58
C SER A 230 -25.99 10.35 -0.94
N GLU A 231 -24.93 9.88 -1.61
CA GLU A 231 -24.95 9.61 -3.05
C GLU A 231 -24.25 8.29 -3.39
N PRO A 232 -24.86 7.48 -4.29
CA PRO A 232 -24.16 6.32 -4.89
C PRO A 232 -23.21 6.84 -5.98
N THR A 233 -21.92 6.62 -5.81
CA THR A 233 -20.93 6.85 -6.86
C THR A 233 -20.86 5.63 -7.79
N ARG A 234 -21.09 5.84 -9.07
CA ARG A 234 -20.94 4.88 -10.16
C ARG A 234 -19.50 4.83 -10.68
#